data_f0b9d301b481a97fdcf594720be3182e
#
_entry.id   f0b9d301b481a97fdcf594720be3182e
#
_cell.length_a   1.000
_cell.length_b   1.000
_cell.length_c   1.000
_cell.angle_alpha   90.00
_cell.angle_beta   90.00
_cell.angle_gamma   90.00
#
_symmetry.space_group_name_H-M   'P 1'
#
loop_
_entity.id
_entity.type
_entity.pdbx_description
1 polymer ?
#
loop_
_entity_poly.entity_id
_entity_poly.type
_entity_poly.pdbx_seq_one_letter_code
_entity_poly.pdbx_strand_id
1 'polypeptide(L)'
;MLTATHAPLLVYFSSLSGNTARFVEKLGVRAVRIPIHSTDAALVVDEPFVLVTPTYGGGQGRGEEKGAVPKQVIRFLNVERNRDLIRGVISAGNSNFGEHFCIAGEIISRKCRVPHLYRLEVFGTPEDVDRVSDGLERWWKLQ
;
A
#
# COMPACT_ATOMS: atom_id res chain seq x y z
N MET A 1 25.35 -8.19 10.56
CA MET A 1 24.71 -7.90 10.54
C MET A 1 23.58 -7.62 10.32
N LEU A 2 23.37 -7.61 9.89
CA LEU A 2 22.23 -7.51 9.84
C LEU A 2 21.48 -6.37 9.83
N THR A 3 21.85 -5.42 10.05
CA THR A 3 21.10 -4.23 10.29
C THR A 3 20.31 -3.74 9.11
N ALA A 4 20.81 -3.86 7.92
CA ALA A 4 20.05 -3.44 6.74
C ALA A 4 18.76 -4.21 6.60
N THR A 5 18.70 -5.41 7.09
CA THR A 5 17.50 -6.24 6.98
C THR A 5 16.40 -5.80 7.94
N HIS A 6 16.72 -4.90 8.85
CA HIS A 6 15.73 -4.44 9.83
C HIS A 6 14.98 -3.20 9.42
N ALA A 7 15.41 -2.56 8.33
CA ALA A 7 14.69 -1.39 7.84
C ALA A 7 13.52 -1.86 6.97
N PRO A 8 12.33 -1.34 7.22
CA PRO A 8 11.18 -1.71 6.39
C PRO A 8 11.34 -1.21 4.96
N LEU A 9 10.83 -1.99 4.02
CA LEU A 9 10.73 -1.57 2.63
C LEU A 9 9.26 -1.33 2.33
N LEU A 10 8.96 -0.20 1.73
CA LEU A 10 7.62 0.07 1.25
C LEU A 10 7.60 -0.12 -0.27
N VAL A 11 6.56 -0.77 -0.76
CA VAL A 11 6.27 -0.78 -2.19
C VAL A 11 4.95 -0.05 -2.33
N TYR A 12 4.89 0.96 -3.17
CA TYR A 12 3.69 1.78 -3.23
C TYR A 12 3.26 2.07 -4.65
N PHE A 13 1.98 2.32 -4.80
CA PHE A 13 1.42 2.82 -6.03
C PHE A 13 0.85 4.21 -5.77
N SER A 14 1.13 5.14 -6.67
CA SER A 14 0.56 6.47 -6.61
C SER A 14 0.13 6.85 -8.01
N SER A 15 -1.10 7.35 -8.13
CA SER A 15 -1.62 7.82 -9.38
C SER A 15 -0.95 9.13 -9.77
N LEU A 16 -1.39 9.71 -10.88
CA LEU A 16 -0.84 10.98 -11.36
C LEU A 16 -1.05 12.12 -10.37
N SER A 17 -2.07 12.03 -9.50
CA SER A 17 -2.29 13.05 -8.48
C SER A 17 -1.15 13.10 -7.45
N GLY A 18 -0.46 11.97 -7.26
CA GLY A 18 0.71 11.95 -6.41
C GLY A 18 0.46 11.96 -4.92
N ASN A 19 -0.78 11.79 -4.47
CA ASN A 19 -1.08 11.87 -3.04
C ASN A 19 -0.37 10.78 -2.23
N THR A 20 -0.41 9.55 -2.71
CA THR A 20 0.26 8.44 -2.00
C THR A 20 1.78 8.63 -2.03
N ALA A 21 2.32 9.08 -3.16
CA ALA A 21 3.75 9.32 -3.27
C ALA A 21 4.21 10.36 -2.26
N ARG A 22 3.44 11.42 -2.09
CA ARG A 22 3.78 12.46 -1.11
C ARG A 22 3.75 11.94 0.31
N PHE A 23 2.78 11.09 0.62
CA PHE A 23 2.71 10.48 1.95
C PHE A 23 3.93 9.61 2.21
N VAL A 24 4.28 8.75 1.25
CA VAL A 24 5.42 7.85 1.38
C VAL A 24 6.71 8.66 1.55
N GLU A 25 6.84 9.75 0.81
CA GLU A 25 8.00 10.62 0.90
C GLU A 25 8.17 11.18 2.31
N LYS A 26 7.05 11.58 2.93
CA LYS A 26 7.08 12.13 4.28
C LYS A 26 7.49 11.11 5.32
N LEU A 27 7.26 9.84 5.07
CA LEU A 27 7.68 8.79 5.99
C LEU A 27 9.19 8.63 6.03
N GLY A 28 9.89 8.95 4.95
CA GLY A 28 11.34 8.93 4.91
C GLY A 28 11.96 7.54 4.99
N VAL A 29 11.22 6.49 4.63
CA VAL A 29 11.74 5.13 4.64
C VAL A 29 12.04 4.67 3.22
N ARG A 30 12.77 3.55 3.11
CA ARG A 30 13.06 2.98 1.79
C ARG A 30 11.77 2.65 1.08
N ALA A 31 11.67 3.01 -0.19
CA ALA A 31 10.42 2.81 -0.92
C ALA A 31 10.69 2.61 -2.41
N VAL A 32 9.88 1.76 -3.02
CA VAL A 32 9.93 1.49 -4.44
C VAL A 32 8.55 1.73 -5.02
N ARG A 33 8.49 2.43 -6.13
CA ARG A 33 7.21 2.79 -6.75
C ARG A 33 6.81 1.79 -7.82
N ILE A 34 5.56 1.35 -7.78
CA ILE A 34 5.01 0.51 -8.83
C ILE A 34 4.79 1.38 -10.08
N PRO A 35 5.24 0.94 -11.26
CA PRO A 35 5.07 1.74 -12.49
C PRO A 35 3.60 2.04 -12.78
N ILE A 36 3.35 3.25 -13.28
CA ILE A 36 1.99 3.67 -13.62
C ILE A 36 1.57 3.07 -14.96
N HIS A 37 2.48 2.99 -15.91
CA HIS A 37 2.15 2.58 -17.28
C HIS A 37 2.28 1.07 -17.46
N SER A 38 1.27 0.48 -18.09
CA SER A 38 1.25 -0.97 -18.31
C SER A 38 2.31 -1.44 -19.30
N THR A 39 2.86 -0.51 -20.09
CA THR A 39 3.93 -0.83 -21.04
C THR A 39 5.27 -1.01 -20.36
N ASP A 40 5.40 -0.50 -19.13
CA ASP A 40 6.64 -0.68 -18.39
C ASP A 40 6.78 -2.12 -17.93
N ALA A 41 8.02 -2.55 -17.74
CA ALA A 41 8.28 -3.89 -17.22
C ALA A 41 7.66 -4.02 -15.84
N ALA A 42 7.13 -5.20 -15.55
CA ALA A 42 6.54 -5.45 -14.23
C ALA A 42 7.62 -5.37 -13.16
N LEU A 43 7.29 -4.67 -12.08
CA LEU A 43 8.20 -4.57 -10.94
C LEU A 43 8.21 -5.92 -10.21
N VAL A 44 9.40 -6.43 -9.91
CA VAL A 44 9.56 -7.64 -9.10
C VAL A 44 10.52 -7.29 -7.98
N VAL A 45 10.11 -7.57 -6.74
CA VAL A 45 10.94 -7.28 -5.58
C VAL A 45 11.58 -8.57 -5.07
N ASP A 46 12.60 -8.43 -4.24
CA ASP A 46 13.32 -9.60 -3.74
C ASP A 46 13.52 -9.58 -2.22
N GLU A 47 12.73 -8.77 -1.52
CA GLU A 47 12.75 -8.76 -0.07
C GLU A 47 11.35 -8.46 0.47
N PRO A 48 11.07 -8.82 1.73
CA PRO A 48 9.76 -8.55 2.33
C PRO A 48 9.43 -7.06 2.34
N PHE A 49 8.16 -6.74 2.19
CA PHE A 49 7.74 -5.34 2.07
C PHE A 49 6.34 -5.12 2.64
N VAL A 50 6.03 -3.85 2.86
CA VAL A 50 4.67 -3.40 3.17
C VAL A 50 4.16 -2.63 1.95
N LEU A 51 2.97 -2.96 1.51
CA LEU A 51 2.36 -2.32 0.37
C LEU A 51 1.58 -1.08 0.81
N VAL A 52 1.73 0.02 0.08
CA VAL A 52 0.93 1.23 0.31
C VAL A 52 0.15 1.51 -0.97
N THR A 53 -1.17 1.59 -0.87
CA THR A 53 -2.02 1.75 -2.04
C THR A 53 -3.18 2.70 -1.77
N PRO A 54 -3.58 3.51 -2.76
CA PRO A 54 -4.83 4.23 -2.64
C PRO A 54 -6.00 3.28 -2.88
N THR A 55 -7.19 3.75 -2.58
CA THR A 55 -8.43 3.05 -2.90
C THR A 55 -9.14 3.85 -3.97
N TYR A 56 -9.49 3.19 -5.06
CA TYR A 56 -10.25 3.86 -6.11
C TYR A 56 -11.74 3.73 -5.83
N GLY A 57 -12.46 4.82 -5.98
CA GLY A 57 -13.89 4.81 -5.73
C GLY A 57 -14.64 4.56 -7.01
N GLY A 58 -14.63 3.34 -7.48
CA GLY A 58 -15.20 3.06 -8.77
C GLY A 58 -16.51 2.31 -8.80
N GLY A 59 -17.06 1.97 -7.66
CA GLY A 59 -18.14 1.01 -7.63
C GLY A 59 -19.51 1.50 -8.03
N GLN A 60 -19.83 2.71 -7.73
CA GLN A 60 -21.13 3.30 -8.09
C GLN A 60 -22.30 2.47 -7.61
N GLY A 61 -22.29 2.10 -6.36
CA GLY A 61 -23.39 1.36 -5.77
C GLY A 61 -23.13 -0.13 -5.79
N ARG A 62 -23.25 -0.77 -6.91
CA ARG A 62 -23.02 -2.20 -6.97
C ARG A 62 -21.57 -2.52 -7.32
N GLY A 63 -21.01 -3.49 -6.63
CA GLY A 63 -19.66 -3.92 -6.94
C GLY A 63 -18.60 -2.89 -6.62
N GLU A 64 -18.80 -2.17 -5.52
CA GLU A 64 -17.85 -1.14 -5.12
C GLU A 64 -16.47 -1.70 -4.91
N GLU A 65 -16.37 -2.99 -4.57
CA GLU A 65 -15.07 -3.62 -4.43
C GLU A 65 -14.37 -3.75 -5.76
N LYS A 66 -15.15 -3.83 -6.82
CA LYS A 66 -14.60 -3.97 -8.15
C LYS A 66 -13.94 -2.66 -8.56
N GLY A 67 -12.68 -2.71 -8.90
CA GLY A 67 -11.96 -1.51 -9.26
C GLY A 67 -11.42 -0.72 -8.10
N ALA A 68 -11.70 -1.12 -6.86
CA ALA A 68 -11.17 -0.42 -5.70
C ALA A 68 -9.64 -0.54 -5.63
N VAL A 69 -9.10 -1.69 -6.02
CA VAL A 69 -7.66 -1.88 -6.05
C VAL A 69 -7.15 -1.44 -7.42
N PRO A 70 -6.18 -0.54 -7.48
CA PRO A 70 -5.64 -0.09 -8.76
C PRO A 70 -5.13 -1.26 -9.59
N LYS A 71 -5.33 -1.20 -10.90
CA LYS A 71 -4.88 -2.25 -11.81
C LYS A 71 -3.40 -2.52 -11.69
N GLN A 72 -2.61 -1.49 -11.49
CA GLN A 72 -1.17 -1.61 -11.35
C GLN A 72 -0.79 -2.43 -10.13
N VAL A 73 -1.55 -2.27 -9.05
CA VAL A 73 -1.33 -3.03 -7.82
C VAL A 73 -1.71 -4.49 -8.05
N ILE A 74 -2.83 -4.72 -8.74
CA ILE A 74 -3.26 -6.09 -9.06
C ILE A 74 -2.18 -6.78 -9.89
N ARG A 75 -1.68 -6.10 -10.91
CA ARG A 75 -0.64 -6.65 -11.77
C ARG A 75 0.62 -7.00 -10.98
N PHE A 76 1.00 -6.12 -10.06
CA PHE A 76 2.16 -6.35 -9.20
C PHE A 76 1.96 -7.59 -8.32
N LEU A 77 0.80 -7.71 -7.72
CA LEU A 77 0.51 -8.83 -6.81
C LEU A 77 0.21 -10.14 -7.54
N ASN A 78 -0.04 -10.07 -8.85
CA ASN A 78 -0.20 -11.30 -9.63
C ASN A 78 1.14 -12.00 -9.90
N VAL A 79 2.24 -11.31 -9.67
CA VAL A 79 3.55 -11.93 -9.72
C VAL A 79 3.74 -12.71 -8.43
N GLU A 80 3.87 -14.01 -8.51
CA GLU A 80 3.92 -14.88 -7.33
C GLU A 80 5.01 -14.46 -6.34
N ARG A 81 6.18 -14.15 -6.84
CA ARG A 81 7.28 -13.73 -5.97
C ARG A 81 6.92 -12.50 -5.13
N ASN A 82 6.27 -11.52 -5.75
CA ASN A 82 5.83 -10.33 -5.02
C ASN A 82 4.80 -10.70 -3.96
N ARG A 83 3.86 -11.55 -4.32
CA ARG A 83 2.81 -11.97 -3.40
C ARG A 83 3.37 -12.73 -2.21
N ASP A 84 4.42 -13.48 -2.40
CA ASP A 84 5.06 -14.22 -1.32
C ASP A 84 5.79 -13.31 -0.34
N LEU A 85 6.16 -12.14 -0.77
CA LEU A 85 6.98 -11.23 0.05
C LEU A 85 6.18 -10.14 0.75
N ILE A 86 4.90 -9.98 0.43
CA ILE A 86 4.09 -8.96 1.11
C ILE A 86 3.88 -9.35 2.58
N ARG A 87 4.04 -8.38 3.48
CA ARG A 87 3.88 -8.62 4.92
C ARG A 87 2.75 -7.82 5.54
N GLY A 88 2.30 -6.79 4.88
CA GLY A 88 1.19 -5.99 5.37
C GLY A 88 0.78 -4.98 4.33
N VAL A 89 -0.34 -4.30 4.57
CA VAL A 89 -0.86 -3.31 3.64
C VAL A 89 -1.36 -2.08 4.39
N ILE A 90 -1.05 -0.92 3.83
CA ILE A 90 -1.55 0.37 4.28
C ILE A 90 -2.35 0.92 3.12
N SER A 91 -3.57 1.37 3.38
CA SER A 91 -4.37 1.92 2.30
C SER A 91 -4.86 3.33 2.62
N ALA A 92 -4.97 4.13 1.58
CA ALA A 92 -5.52 5.47 1.66
C ALA A 92 -6.89 5.46 0.99
N GLY A 93 -7.72 6.38 1.40
CA GLY A 93 -9.04 6.50 0.81
C GLY A 93 -9.70 7.80 1.23
N ASN A 94 -10.96 7.94 0.83
CA ASN A 94 -11.76 9.10 1.16
C ASN A 94 -12.83 8.67 2.14
N SER A 95 -12.82 9.24 3.34
CA SER A 95 -13.78 8.86 4.38
C SER A 95 -15.22 9.15 3.99
N ASN A 96 -15.45 9.97 2.98
CA ASN A 96 -16.79 10.22 2.48
C ASN A 96 -17.45 8.98 1.85
N PHE A 97 -16.66 7.96 1.55
CA PHE A 97 -17.20 6.71 1.02
C PHE A 97 -17.73 5.76 2.09
N GLY A 98 -17.72 6.18 3.35
CA GLY A 98 -18.30 5.39 4.42
C GLY A 98 -17.64 4.02 4.57
N GLU A 99 -18.43 2.97 4.47
CA GLU A 99 -17.93 1.61 4.69
C GLU A 99 -16.93 1.15 3.63
N HIS A 100 -16.83 1.88 2.52
CA HIS A 100 -15.84 1.57 1.49
C HIS A 100 -14.53 2.32 1.69
N PHE A 101 -14.43 3.06 2.77
CA PHE A 101 -13.22 3.78 3.11
C PHE A 101 -12.04 2.80 3.23
N CYS A 102 -11.03 3.01 2.39
CA CYS A 102 -9.81 2.19 2.39
C CYS A 102 -10.06 0.70 2.09
N ILE A 103 -11.13 0.39 1.36
CA ILE A 103 -11.47 -0.99 1.09
C ILE A 103 -10.42 -1.74 0.28
N ALA A 104 -9.59 -1.03 -0.49
CA ALA A 104 -8.51 -1.67 -1.23
C ALA A 104 -7.58 -2.45 -0.27
N GLY A 105 -7.27 -1.86 0.87
CA GLY A 105 -6.44 -2.52 1.87
C GLY A 105 -7.11 -3.75 2.44
N GLU A 106 -8.42 -3.70 2.66
CA GLU A 106 -9.15 -4.85 3.16
C GLU A 106 -9.15 -5.99 2.16
N ILE A 107 -9.35 -5.68 0.89
CA ILE A 107 -9.37 -6.70 -0.15
C ILE A 107 -8.00 -7.39 -0.22
N ILE A 108 -6.93 -6.62 -0.23
CA ILE A 108 -5.58 -7.16 -0.29
C ILE A 108 -5.25 -7.96 0.96
N SER A 109 -5.64 -7.43 2.11
CA SER A 109 -5.41 -8.10 3.40
C SER A 109 -6.03 -9.50 3.39
N ARG A 110 -7.27 -9.61 2.92
CA ARG A 110 -7.94 -10.91 2.86
C ARG A 110 -7.29 -11.85 1.86
N LYS A 111 -7.00 -11.34 0.67
CA LYS A 111 -6.49 -12.20 -0.40
C LYS A 111 -5.05 -12.64 -0.17
N CYS A 112 -4.24 -11.78 0.39
CA CYS A 112 -2.83 -12.07 0.64
C CYS A 112 -2.58 -12.60 2.06
N ARG A 113 -3.60 -12.59 2.91
CA ARG A 113 -3.52 -13.06 4.30
C ARG A 113 -2.46 -12.32 5.09
N VAL A 114 -2.50 -11.00 4.98
CA VAL A 114 -1.59 -10.12 5.71
C VAL A 114 -2.40 -9.05 6.43
N PRO A 115 -1.87 -8.47 7.50
CA PRO A 115 -2.64 -7.47 8.26
C PRO A 115 -2.82 -6.17 7.48
N HIS A 116 -3.97 -5.54 7.69
CA HIS A 116 -4.25 -4.20 7.20
C HIS A 116 -3.75 -3.25 8.28
N LEU A 117 -2.57 -2.70 8.08
CA LEU A 117 -1.85 -2.01 9.14
C LEU A 117 -2.39 -0.62 9.47
N TYR A 118 -2.86 0.10 8.47
CA TYR A 118 -3.33 1.47 8.70
C TYR A 118 -4.24 1.93 7.57
N ARG A 119 -5.19 2.79 7.91
CA ARG A 119 -6.11 3.43 6.96
C ARG A 119 -5.92 4.92 7.07
N LEU A 120 -5.64 5.60 5.96
CA LEU A 120 -5.44 7.04 6.02
C LEU A 120 -6.33 7.78 5.03
N GLU A 121 -6.60 9.03 5.35
CA GLU A 121 -7.28 9.91 4.41
C GLU A 121 -6.38 10.19 3.22
N VAL A 122 -6.99 10.64 2.15
CA VAL A 122 -6.35 10.81 0.85
C VAL A 122 -4.94 11.39 0.91
N PHE A 123 -4.77 12.44 1.70
CA PHE A 123 -3.48 13.14 1.75
C PHE A 123 -2.56 12.69 2.86
N GLY A 124 -3.10 12.00 3.86
CA GLY A 124 -2.32 11.68 5.04
C GLY A 124 -2.00 12.94 5.84
N THR A 125 -2.48 13.01 7.07
CA THR A 125 -2.20 14.15 7.93
C THR A 125 -0.81 14.00 8.54
N PRO A 126 -0.22 15.08 9.09
CA PRO A 126 1.04 14.93 9.84
C PRO A 126 0.93 13.90 10.96
N GLU A 127 -0.25 13.79 11.58
CA GLU A 127 -0.48 12.80 12.61
C GLU A 127 -0.44 11.39 12.03
N ASP A 128 -1.02 11.19 10.83
CA ASP A 128 -0.95 9.91 10.14
C ASP A 128 0.50 9.53 9.87
N VAL A 129 1.30 10.49 9.43
CA VAL A 129 2.72 10.25 9.15
C VAL A 129 3.43 9.77 10.41
N ASP A 130 3.21 10.44 11.53
CA ASP A 130 3.85 10.06 12.78
C ASP A 130 3.42 8.69 13.27
N ARG A 131 2.12 8.41 13.19
CA ARG A 131 1.60 7.11 13.64
C ARG A 131 2.10 5.96 12.79
N VAL A 132 2.11 6.16 11.48
CA VAL A 132 2.58 5.11 10.58
C VAL A 132 4.07 4.90 10.75
N SER A 133 4.83 5.98 10.86
CA SER A 133 6.28 5.88 11.04
C SER A 133 6.63 5.08 12.29
N ASP A 134 6.03 5.45 13.43
CA ASP A 134 6.30 4.77 14.69
C ASP A 134 5.81 3.34 14.69
N GLY A 135 4.58 3.14 14.22
CA GLY A 135 3.98 1.81 14.21
C GLY A 135 4.69 0.86 13.27
N LEU A 136 5.08 1.36 12.12
CA LEU A 136 5.75 0.56 11.11
C LEU A 136 7.09 0.05 11.64
N GLU A 137 7.86 0.94 12.28
CA GLU A 137 9.15 0.55 12.82
C GLU A 137 9.00 -0.55 13.87
N ARG A 138 8.07 -0.37 14.79
CA ARG A 138 7.86 -1.37 15.85
C ARG A 138 7.33 -2.68 15.31
N TRP A 139 6.38 -2.60 14.40
CA TRP A 139 5.77 -3.80 13.83
C TRP A 139 6.78 -4.59 13.01
N TRP A 140 7.59 -3.88 12.22
CA TRP A 140 8.57 -4.54 11.35
C TRP A 140 9.57 -5.37 12.14
N LYS A 141 9.95 -4.90 13.29
CA LYS A 141 10.91 -5.62 14.13
C LYS A 141 10.35 -6.96 14.62
N LEU A 142 9.04 -7.11 14.60
CA LEU A 142 8.40 -8.35 15.06
C LEU A 142 8.27 -9.39 13.95
N GLN A 143 8.64 -9.07 12.74
CA GLN A 143 8.47 -9.98 11.60
C GLN A 143 9.64 -10.95 11.40
#